data_523918ea3e8534b2901649a42e6cf3d0
#
_entry.id   523918ea3e8534b2901649a42e6cf3d0
#
_cell.length_a   1.000
_cell.length_b   1.000
_cell.length_c   1.000
_cell.angle_alpha   90.00
_cell.angle_beta   90.00
_cell.angle_gamma   90.00
#
_symmetry.space_group_name_H-M   'P 1'
#
loop_
_entity.id
_entity.type
_entity.pdbx_description
1 polymer ?
#
loop_
_entity_poly.entity_id
_entity_poly.type
_entity_poly.pdbx_seq_one_letter_code
_entity_poly.pdbx_strand_id
1 'polypeptide(L)'
;MPCLVSLTAVRKLLVGFFALALAGCTSAQPLAVDLSPSAANGLKLSQQSGCASCHGSDFGGGTGPTWQGIIGQQVAFKGGESGVVDREYLVESIKYPDKKKRVGYSVIMPYNNLTDAEISDIVDYIEALSK
;
A
#
# COMPACT_ATOMS: atom_id res chain seq x y z
N MET A 1 65.25 14.99 -12.21
CA MET A 1 64.23 15.99 -12.63
C MET A 1 62.89 15.49 -12.16
N PRO A 2 62.34 16.06 -11.09
CA PRO A 2 61.00 15.63 -10.60
C PRO A 2 59.90 16.40 -11.37
N CYS A 3 58.98 15.62 -11.92
CA CYS A 3 57.80 16.13 -12.62
C CYS A 3 56.81 16.71 -11.58
N LEU A 4 56.74 18.02 -11.52
CA LEU A 4 55.75 18.76 -10.73
C LEU A 4 54.37 18.60 -11.38
N VAL A 5 53.61 17.60 -10.91
CA VAL A 5 52.21 17.48 -11.25
C VAL A 5 51.43 18.61 -10.53
N SER A 6 50.94 19.53 -11.31
CA SER A 6 50.25 20.72 -10.79
C SER A 6 49.01 20.34 -9.97
N LEU A 7 48.98 20.67 -8.68
CA LEU A 7 47.89 20.45 -7.74
C LEU A 7 46.53 21.03 -8.23
N THR A 8 46.57 21.96 -9.16
CA THR A 8 45.38 22.60 -9.72
C THR A 8 44.58 21.70 -10.67
N ALA A 9 45.25 20.76 -11.36
CA ALA A 9 44.57 19.81 -12.25
C ALA A 9 43.80 18.74 -11.50
N VAL A 10 44.36 18.25 -10.38
CA VAL A 10 43.72 17.23 -9.51
C VAL A 10 42.46 17.78 -8.84
N ARG A 11 42.49 19.09 -8.43
CA ARG A 11 41.35 19.75 -7.77
C ARG A 11 40.15 19.94 -8.68
N LYS A 12 40.37 20.15 -9.99
CA LYS A 12 39.28 20.27 -10.97
C LYS A 12 38.66 18.91 -11.35
N LEU A 13 39.42 17.83 -11.32
CA LEU A 13 38.91 16.48 -11.56
C LEU A 13 38.06 15.95 -10.42
N LEU A 14 38.40 16.26 -9.15
CA LEU A 14 37.64 15.84 -7.97
C LEU A 14 36.30 16.56 -7.82
N VAL A 15 36.18 17.84 -8.29
CA VAL A 15 34.92 18.58 -8.24
C VAL A 15 33.93 18.11 -9.32
N GLY A 16 34.44 17.62 -10.47
CA GLY A 16 33.58 17.10 -11.54
C GLY A 16 32.96 15.74 -11.25
N PHE A 17 33.60 14.94 -10.39
CA PHE A 17 33.10 13.57 -10.10
C PHE A 17 32.04 13.54 -8.99
N PHE A 18 31.94 14.60 -8.15
CA PHE A 18 30.98 14.66 -7.05
C PHE A 18 29.59 15.16 -7.48
N ALA A 19 29.44 15.74 -8.67
CA ALA A 19 28.18 16.30 -9.17
C ALA A 19 27.24 15.28 -9.86
N LEU A 20 27.66 14.02 -10.05
CA LEU A 20 26.89 13.03 -10.82
C LEU A 20 26.20 11.95 -9.95
N ALA A 21 26.22 12.08 -8.62
CA ALA A 21 25.71 11.05 -7.72
C ALA A 21 24.33 11.35 -7.09
N LEU A 22 23.61 12.39 -7.50
CA LEU A 22 22.30 12.77 -6.92
C LEU A 22 21.08 12.53 -7.82
N ALA A 23 21.21 11.74 -8.88
CA ALA A 23 20.08 11.42 -9.74
C ALA A 23 19.65 9.95 -9.56
N GLY A 24 19.03 9.62 -8.43
CA GLY A 24 18.69 8.21 -8.17
C GLY A 24 17.66 7.94 -7.09
N CYS A 25 16.75 8.85 -6.78
CA CYS A 25 15.53 8.49 -6.06
C CYS A 25 14.34 8.64 -7.00
N THR A 26 14.22 7.73 -7.95
CA THR A 26 12.93 7.49 -8.62
C THR A 26 12.09 6.73 -7.59
N SER A 27 11.30 7.45 -6.80
CA SER A 27 10.18 6.86 -6.09
C SER A 27 9.32 6.17 -7.15
N ALA A 28 9.20 4.84 -7.05
CA ALA A 28 8.22 4.09 -7.83
C ALA A 28 6.86 4.74 -7.55
N GLN A 29 6.34 5.48 -8.53
CA GLN A 29 4.98 6.00 -8.43
C GLN A 29 4.06 4.78 -8.43
N PRO A 30 3.12 4.68 -7.48
CA PRO A 30 2.05 3.71 -7.55
C PRO A 30 1.37 3.86 -8.91
N LEU A 31 0.97 2.76 -9.54
CA LEU A 31 0.15 2.76 -10.74
C LEU A 31 -0.90 3.88 -10.62
N ALA A 32 -0.89 4.83 -11.55
CA ALA A 32 -1.83 5.93 -11.55
C ALA A 32 -3.22 5.37 -11.90
N VAL A 33 -3.89 4.80 -10.90
CA VAL A 33 -5.30 4.47 -10.98
C VAL A 33 -6.02 5.81 -10.92
N ASP A 34 -6.86 6.09 -11.90
CA ASP A 34 -7.73 7.28 -11.89
C ASP A 34 -8.79 7.06 -10.82
N LEU A 35 -8.51 7.59 -9.62
CA LEU A 35 -9.36 7.40 -8.44
C LEU A 35 -10.47 8.43 -8.42
N SER A 36 -11.70 7.98 -8.15
CA SER A 36 -12.79 8.88 -7.76
C SER A 36 -12.41 9.67 -6.50
N PRO A 37 -13.05 10.82 -6.21
CA PRO A 37 -12.79 11.58 -4.99
C PRO A 37 -12.93 10.75 -3.70
N SER A 38 -13.94 9.87 -3.62
CA SER A 38 -14.13 8.97 -2.48
C SER A 38 -13.02 7.92 -2.37
N ALA A 39 -12.63 7.29 -3.48
CA ALA A 39 -11.51 6.34 -3.50
C ALA A 39 -10.17 7.01 -3.15
N ALA A 40 -9.93 8.24 -3.60
CA ALA A 40 -8.74 9.00 -3.21
C ALA A 40 -8.72 9.33 -1.71
N ASN A 41 -9.89 9.68 -1.13
CA ASN A 41 -10.01 9.84 0.32
C ASN A 41 -9.81 8.50 1.05
N GLY A 42 -10.35 7.39 0.51
CA GLY A 42 -10.17 6.04 1.03
C GLY A 42 -8.70 5.61 1.09
N LEU A 43 -7.91 5.91 0.05
CA LEU A 43 -6.46 5.71 0.05
C LEU A 43 -5.80 6.47 1.22
N LYS A 44 -6.11 7.76 1.35
CA LYS A 44 -5.56 8.60 2.43
C LYS A 44 -5.92 8.06 3.81
N LEU A 45 -7.19 7.72 4.03
CA LEU A 45 -7.67 7.13 5.28
C LEU A 45 -6.97 5.81 5.59
N SER A 46 -6.81 4.95 4.59
CA SER A 46 -6.11 3.66 4.74
C SER A 46 -4.65 3.81 5.19
N GLN A 47 -3.95 4.82 4.65
CA GLN A 47 -2.59 5.14 5.05
C GLN A 47 -2.55 5.70 6.49
N GLN A 48 -3.42 6.63 6.81
CA GLN A 48 -3.49 7.26 8.14
C GLN A 48 -3.90 6.28 9.25
N SER A 49 -4.78 5.33 8.93
CA SER A 49 -5.25 4.30 9.87
C SER A 49 -4.32 3.09 9.95
N GLY A 50 -3.18 3.10 9.26
CA GLY A 50 -2.16 2.06 9.35
C GLY A 50 -2.52 0.75 8.64
N CYS A 51 -3.52 0.72 7.77
CA CYS A 51 -3.94 -0.48 7.04
C CYS A 51 -2.78 -1.10 6.24
N ALA A 52 -1.93 -0.25 5.65
CA ALA A 52 -0.77 -0.66 4.87
C ALA A 52 0.24 -1.50 5.65
N SER A 53 0.28 -1.42 6.99
CA SER A 53 1.20 -2.21 7.81
C SER A 53 0.96 -3.72 7.72
N CYS A 54 -0.28 -4.12 7.48
CA CYS A 54 -0.68 -5.52 7.32
C CYS A 54 -1.03 -5.87 5.87
N HIS A 55 -1.63 -4.94 5.12
CA HIS A 55 -2.08 -5.17 3.74
C HIS A 55 -1.03 -4.86 2.67
N GLY A 56 0.19 -4.44 3.08
CA GLY A 56 1.28 -4.06 2.18
C GLY A 56 1.27 -2.57 1.85
N SER A 57 2.46 -2.00 1.59
CA SER A 57 2.62 -0.57 1.27
C SER A 57 1.94 -0.16 -0.04
N ASP A 58 1.76 -1.13 -0.94
CA ASP A 58 1.05 -1.03 -2.22
C ASP A 58 -0.32 -1.73 -2.18
N PHE A 59 -0.75 -2.19 -0.99
CA PHE A 59 -1.94 -3.01 -0.77
C PHE A 59 -1.94 -4.35 -1.55
N GLY A 60 -0.77 -4.83 -1.92
CA GLY A 60 -0.56 -6.14 -2.58
C GLY A 60 -0.60 -7.34 -1.62
N GLY A 61 -0.82 -7.10 -0.34
CA GLY A 61 -0.89 -8.13 0.69
C GLY A 61 0.37 -8.20 1.56
N GLY A 62 0.24 -8.92 2.66
CA GLY A 62 1.29 -9.14 3.66
C GLY A 62 0.79 -10.08 4.74
N THR A 63 0.82 -9.68 6.00
CA THR A 63 0.18 -10.42 7.09
C THR A 63 -1.36 -10.40 7.01
N GLY A 64 -1.91 -9.40 6.30
CA GLY A 64 -3.30 -9.32 5.84
C GLY A 64 -3.43 -9.63 4.34
N PRO A 65 -4.64 -9.90 3.86
CA PRO A 65 -4.89 -10.20 2.44
C PRO A 65 -4.58 -9.02 1.53
N THR A 66 -4.28 -9.33 0.25
CA THR A 66 -4.21 -8.31 -0.80
C THR A 66 -5.55 -7.60 -0.97
N TRP A 67 -5.50 -6.32 -1.33
CA TRP A 67 -6.67 -5.57 -1.80
C TRP A 67 -6.75 -5.54 -3.33
N GLN A 68 -5.63 -5.82 -4.00
CA GLN A 68 -5.55 -5.82 -5.46
C GLN A 68 -6.30 -7.02 -6.03
N GLY A 69 -7.26 -6.76 -6.91
CA GLY A 69 -8.04 -7.80 -7.60
C GLY A 69 -8.86 -8.70 -6.67
N ILE A 70 -9.20 -8.23 -5.46
CA ILE A 70 -9.86 -9.09 -4.46
C ILE A 70 -11.37 -9.21 -4.68
N ILE A 71 -12.00 -8.22 -5.31
CA ILE A 71 -13.45 -8.20 -5.54
C ILE A 71 -13.88 -9.39 -6.38
N GLY A 72 -14.96 -10.06 -5.98
CA GLY A 72 -15.50 -11.24 -6.64
C GLY A 72 -14.79 -12.56 -6.29
N GLN A 73 -13.70 -12.54 -5.53
CA GLN A 73 -13.02 -13.77 -5.12
C GLN A 73 -13.86 -14.57 -4.13
N GLN A 74 -13.86 -15.91 -4.32
CA GLN A 74 -14.39 -16.85 -3.33
C GLN A 74 -13.36 -17.02 -2.20
N VAL A 75 -13.80 -16.91 -0.96
CA VAL A 75 -12.96 -17.03 0.22
C VAL A 75 -13.58 -17.97 1.25
N ALA A 76 -12.73 -18.71 1.95
CA ALA A 76 -13.15 -19.57 3.05
C ALA A 76 -12.88 -18.86 4.40
N PHE A 77 -13.79 -19.08 5.37
CA PHE A 77 -13.69 -18.56 6.71
C PHE A 77 -13.37 -19.67 7.72
N LYS A 78 -12.75 -19.29 8.84
CA LYS A 78 -12.56 -20.20 9.96
C LYS A 78 -13.94 -20.55 10.51
N GLY A 79 -14.25 -21.83 10.59
CA GLY A 79 -15.60 -22.31 10.92
C GLY A 79 -16.25 -23.10 9.79
N GLY A 80 -15.64 -23.10 8.59
CA GLY A 80 -16.06 -23.91 7.45
C GLY A 80 -17.02 -23.21 6.48
N GLU A 81 -17.41 -21.97 6.77
CA GLU A 81 -18.21 -21.16 5.86
C GLU A 81 -17.34 -20.62 4.72
N SER A 82 -17.97 -20.23 3.61
CA SER A 82 -17.35 -19.53 2.50
C SER A 82 -18.24 -18.38 2.01
N GLY A 83 -17.65 -17.44 1.29
CA GLY A 83 -18.38 -16.31 0.72
C GLY A 83 -17.60 -15.65 -0.38
N VAL A 84 -18.24 -14.70 -1.04
CA VAL A 84 -17.64 -13.85 -2.06
C VAL A 84 -17.14 -12.55 -1.39
N VAL A 85 -16.01 -12.05 -1.83
CA VAL A 85 -15.56 -10.71 -1.44
C VAL A 85 -16.35 -9.70 -2.26
N ASP A 86 -17.35 -9.13 -1.65
CA ASP A 86 -18.18 -8.04 -2.15
C ASP A 86 -18.07 -6.82 -1.22
N ARG A 87 -18.79 -5.76 -1.55
CA ARG A 87 -18.80 -4.52 -0.77
C ARG A 87 -19.26 -4.75 0.67
N GLU A 88 -20.33 -5.54 0.85
CA GLU A 88 -20.91 -5.85 2.16
C GLU A 88 -19.91 -6.60 3.03
N TYR A 89 -19.21 -7.59 2.47
CA TYR A 89 -18.16 -8.32 3.16
C TYR A 89 -17.01 -7.39 3.57
N LEU A 90 -16.57 -6.47 2.70
CA LEU A 90 -15.48 -5.53 3.01
C LEU A 90 -15.89 -4.56 4.12
N VAL A 91 -17.09 -3.98 4.06
CA VAL A 91 -17.62 -3.12 5.13
C VAL A 91 -17.69 -3.88 6.45
N GLU A 92 -18.24 -5.10 6.44
CA GLU A 92 -18.32 -5.94 7.65
C GLU A 92 -16.93 -6.27 8.20
N SER A 93 -15.97 -6.60 7.34
CA SER A 93 -14.60 -6.97 7.75
C SER A 93 -13.84 -5.80 8.38
N ILE A 94 -14.05 -4.56 7.91
CA ILE A 94 -13.43 -3.37 8.48
C ILE A 94 -14.10 -3.00 9.80
N LYS A 95 -15.43 -3.08 9.87
CA LYS A 95 -16.22 -2.67 11.04
C LYS A 95 -16.18 -3.70 12.18
N TYR A 96 -16.17 -5.00 11.83
CA TYR A 96 -16.22 -6.11 12.76
C TYR A 96 -15.15 -7.18 12.42
N PRO A 97 -13.87 -6.88 12.63
CA PRO A 97 -12.76 -7.65 12.07
C PRO A 97 -12.62 -9.08 12.61
N ASP A 98 -13.25 -9.39 13.73
CA ASP A 98 -13.26 -10.73 14.32
C ASP A 98 -14.47 -11.59 13.94
N LYS A 99 -15.46 -11.02 13.25
CA LYS A 99 -16.71 -11.72 12.90
C LYS A 99 -16.50 -12.82 11.86
N LYS A 100 -15.75 -12.54 10.78
CA LYS A 100 -15.44 -13.48 9.71
C LYS A 100 -13.94 -13.53 9.45
N LYS A 101 -13.25 -14.50 10.06
CA LYS A 101 -11.81 -14.66 9.94
C LYS A 101 -11.47 -15.51 8.72
N ARG A 102 -10.78 -14.93 7.77
CA ARG A 102 -10.37 -15.59 6.54
C ARG A 102 -9.36 -16.71 6.82
N VAL A 103 -9.52 -17.88 6.18
CA VAL A 103 -8.54 -18.98 6.22
C VAL A 103 -7.23 -18.51 5.60
N GLY A 104 -6.10 -18.99 6.14
CA GLY A 104 -4.76 -18.61 5.67
C GLY A 104 -4.17 -17.41 6.40
N TYR A 105 -4.95 -16.68 7.21
CA TYR A 105 -4.46 -15.54 7.98
C TYR A 105 -4.56 -15.82 9.48
N SER A 106 -3.44 -15.64 10.20
CA SER A 106 -3.36 -15.86 11.66
C SER A 106 -3.59 -14.56 12.45
N VAL A 107 -3.21 -13.43 11.86
CA VAL A 107 -3.37 -12.12 12.47
C VAL A 107 -4.83 -11.67 12.34
N ILE A 108 -5.38 -11.16 13.44
CA ILE A 108 -6.70 -10.54 13.47
C ILE A 108 -6.50 -9.05 13.18
N MET A 109 -7.25 -8.52 12.24
CA MET A 109 -7.27 -7.10 11.96
C MET A 109 -7.71 -6.34 13.24
N PRO A 110 -6.99 -5.28 13.66
CA PRO A 110 -7.38 -4.53 14.84
C PRO A 110 -8.68 -3.76 14.63
N TYR A 111 -9.41 -3.53 15.72
CA TYR A 111 -10.55 -2.62 15.72
C TYR A 111 -10.07 -1.19 15.40
N ASN A 112 -10.95 -0.42 14.80
CA ASN A 112 -10.72 0.97 14.40
C ASN A 112 -11.90 1.85 14.85
N ASN A 113 -11.71 3.17 14.76
CA ASN A 113 -12.73 4.16 15.12
C ASN A 113 -13.27 4.92 13.89
N LEU A 114 -13.21 4.27 12.71
CA LEU A 114 -13.70 4.86 11.47
C LEU A 114 -15.24 4.95 11.48
N THR A 115 -15.75 6.03 10.94
CA THR A 115 -17.18 6.19 10.67
C THR A 115 -17.61 5.35 9.47
N ASP A 116 -18.91 5.09 9.33
CA ASP A 116 -19.44 4.34 8.19
C ASP A 116 -19.12 5.02 6.84
N ALA A 117 -19.04 6.35 6.80
CA ALA A 117 -18.65 7.10 5.61
C ALA A 117 -17.17 6.88 5.26
N GLU A 118 -16.27 6.92 6.24
CA GLU A 118 -14.86 6.67 6.04
C GLU A 118 -14.58 5.22 5.61
N ILE A 119 -15.30 4.26 6.19
CA ILE A 119 -15.26 2.85 5.77
C ILE A 119 -15.72 2.72 4.31
N SER A 120 -16.79 3.41 3.92
CA SER A 120 -17.28 3.42 2.54
C SER A 120 -16.22 3.95 1.57
N ASP A 121 -15.53 5.04 1.90
CA ASP A 121 -14.47 5.59 1.08
C ASP A 121 -13.28 4.62 0.93
N ILE A 122 -12.90 3.92 2.03
CA ILE A 122 -11.87 2.88 1.98
C ILE A 122 -12.29 1.73 1.07
N VAL A 123 -13.55 1.31 1.12
CA VAL A 123 -14.07 0.25 0.24
C VAL A 123 -14.08 0.71 -1.22
N ASP A 124 -14.43 1.97 -1.51
CA ASP A 124 -14.33 2.55 -2.86
C ASP A 124 -12.89 2.47 -3.40
N TYR A 125 -11.89 2.69 -2.54
CA TYR A 125 -10.49 2.52 -2.92
C TYR A 125 -10.14 1.05 -3.20
N ILE A 126 -10.59 0.10 -2.37
CA ILE A 126 -10.36 -1.34 -2.59
C ILE A 126 -11.00 -1.79 -3.91
N GLU A 127 -12.21 -1.32 -4.22
CA GLU A 127 -12.89 -1.59 -5.49
C GLU A 127 -12.12 -1.01 -6.69
N ALA A 128 -11.51 0.17 -6.54
CA ALA A 128 -10.67 0.78 -7.58
C ALA A 128 -9.41 -0.04 -7.87
N LEU A 129 -8.82 -0.70 -6.85
CA LEU A 129 -7.67 -1.59 -7.01
C LEU A 129 -8.01 -2.93 -7.68
N SER A 130 -9.29 -3.22 -7.89
CA SER A 130 -9.77 -4.49 -8.45
C SER A 130 -10.21 -4.38 -9.92
N LYS A 131 -10.05 -3.19 -10.52
CA LYS A 131 -10.39 -2.91 -11.94
C LYS A 131 -9.24 -3.23 -12.89
#